data_247ca7dddd598e9b62fb3ecb8e172a27
#
_entry.id   247ca7dddd598e9b62fb3ecb8e172a27
#
_cell.length_a   1.000
_cell.length_b   1.000
_cell.length_c   1.000
_cell.angle_alpha   90.00
_cell.angle_beta   90.00
_cell.angle_gamma   90.00
#
_symmetry.space_group_name_H-M   'P 1'
#
loop_
_entity.id
_entity.type
_entity.pdbx_description
1 polymer ?
#
loop_
_entity_poly.entity_id
_entity_poly.type
_entity_poly.pdbx_seq_one_letter_code
_entity_poly.pdbx_strand_id
1 'polypeptide(L)'
;MPQLRLNLLAATLHHMHRHLGLMPILQLDRSSLHRLDLIRGQQPHPVHQHQISHTPILRRVPAPFPTQYNQIRMSNQNEIRDTVILGSGCAGLTAAIYAARSNLKPLVLEGHEPGGQLSITTLVENFPGWPDGVQGPELIENMKKQATRFGAELRMAHLTAADLTTSPFTLTVGKDLIQTRSLIIASGASARWLGLPSEQALIGFGVSSCATCDGFFASGKEIAVIGGGDSAMEEAIFLTRFATKVTIINRTENFRASKIMLERAIAHPQIEFLHNTIVEECIGVEEKDLKGLKLLDRKTNARWTLPVSFMFLGIGHIPNASMFKGQIDLDGDGYIKTEHNVFCTNQGIQLHGVYACGDVQDRRYRQAITAAGTGCMAALEVEKYLEEQGR
;
A
#
# COMPACT_ATOMS: atom_id res chain seq x y z
N MET A 1 0.05 5.53 52.32
CA MET A 1 -0.79 5.45 51.07
C MET A 1 -0.27 4.53 49.96
N PRO A 2 0.95 3.94 49.98
CA PRO A 2 1.38 2.95 48.98
C PRO A 2 0.81 1.54 49.21
N GLN A 3 0.57 1.16 50.48
CA GLN A 3 0.13 -0.21 50.85
C GLN A 3 -1.31 -0.53 50.37
N LEU A 4 -2.21 0.48 50.28
CA LEU A 4 -3.58 0.28 49.81
C LEU A 4 -3.65 0.03 48.28
N ARG A 5 -2.73 0.58 47.48
CA ARG A 5 -2.69 0.35 46.05
C ARG A 5 -2.19 -1.04 45.66
N LEU A 6 -1.26 -1.60 46.42
CA LEU A 6 -0.76 -2.96 46.21
C LEU A 6 -1.84 -4.01 46.53
N ASN A 7 -2.64 -3.79 47.55
CA ASN A 7 -3.72 -4.72 47.93
C ASN A 7 -4.88 -4.71 46.93
N LEU A 8 -5.18 -3.55 46.29
CA LEU A 8 -6.17 -3.48 45.22
C LEU A 8 -5.72 -4.18 43.94
N LEU A 9 -4.45 -4.06 43.57
CA LEU A 9 -3.89 -4.74 42.40
C LEU A 9 -3.88 -6.28 42.57
N ALA A 10 -3.53 -6.75 43.76
CA ALA A 10 -3.54 -8.18 44.10
C ALA A 10 -4.96 -8.77 44.07
N ALA A 11 -5.97 -8.03 44.55
CA ALA A 11 -7.35 -8.47 44.52
C ALA A 11 -7.93 -8.53 43.10
N THR A 12 -7.56 -7.58 42.24
CA THR A 12 -7.99 -7.53 40.82
C THR A 12 -7.38 -8.66 40.00
N LEU A 13 -6.10 -8.98 40.22
CA LEU A 13 -5.41 -10.10 39.58
C LEU A 13 -5.97 -11.47 40.04
N HIS A 14 -6.39 -11.59 41.29
CA HIS A 14 -6.99 -12.83 41.82
C HIS A 14 -8.40 -13.07 41.27
N HIS A 15 -9.15 -12.01 40.97
CA HIS A 15 -10.48 -12.11 40.37
C HIS A 15 -10.40 -12.49 38.88
N MET A 16 -9.42 -11.96 38.14
CA MET A 16 -9.18 -12.33 36.74
C MET A 16 -8.70 -13.79 36.59
N HIS A 17 -7.99 -14.33 37.58
CA HIS A 17 -7.48 -15.70 37.52
C HIS A 17 -8.58 -16.77 37.62
N ARG A 18 -9.69 -16.48 38.31
CA ARG A 18 -10.84 -17.41 38.45
C ARG A 18 -11.73 -17.54 37.23
N HIS A 19 -11.68 -16.56 36.30
CA HIS A 19 -12.57 -16.53 35.15
C HIS A 19 -11.94 -16.93 33.81
N LEU A 20 -10.60 -17.08 33.73
CA LEU A 20 -9.91 -17.26 32.42
C LEU A 20 -9.09 -18.56 32.30
N GLY A 21 -9.07 -19.46 33.29
CA GLY A 21 -8.50 -20.82 33.15
C GLY A 21 -7.03 -20.88 32.72
N LEU A 22 -6.19 -19.88 33.09
CA LEU A 22 -4.77 -19.82 32.71
C LEU A 22 -3.88 -20.50 33.74
N MET A 23 -2.86 -21.25 33.30
CA MET A 23 -1.89 -21.99 34.10
C MET A 23 -1.12 -21.13 35.12
N PRO A 24 -0.62 -21.71 36.23
CA PRO A 24 -0.02 -20.96 37.36
C PRO A 24 1.31 -20.30 36.97
N ILE A 25 1.42 -19.01 37.25
CA ILE A 25 2.67 -18.25 37.18
C ILE A 25 3.52 -18.57 38.40
N LEU A 26 4.79 -18.91 38.16
CA LEU A 26 5.84 -19.20 39.11
C LEU A 26 5.83 -18.26 40.33
N GLN A 27 5.90 -18.85 41.54
CA GLN A 27 6.13 -18.17 42.80
C GLN A 27 7.49 -17.45 42.76
N LEU A 28 7.47 -16.13 42.83
CA LEU A 28 8.66 -15.32 43.08
C LEU A 28 8.99 -15.40 44.58
N ASP A 29 10.15 -15.94 44.93
CA ASP A 29 10.68 -16.07 46.26
C ASP A 29 10.99 -14.69 46.87
N ARG A 30 10.68 -14.53 48.17
CA ARG A 30 10.89 -13.30 48.94
C ARG A 30 12.36 -12.84 49.03
N SER A 31 13.33 -13.68 48.66
CA SER A 31 14.77 -13.35 48.65
C SER A 31 15.18 -12.43 47.49
N SER A 32 14.35 -12.29 46.46
CA SER A 32 14.64 -11.44 45.29
C SER A 32 14.36 -9.96 45.52
N LEU A 33 13.65 -9.57 46.57
CA LEU A 33 13.30 -8.18 46.88
C LEU A 33 14.41 -7.41 47.62
N HIS A 34 15.36 -8.10 48.24
CA HIS A 34 16.48 -7.46 48.95
C HIS A 34 17.64 -6.97 48.03
N ARG A 35 17.64 -7.31 46.76
CA ARG A 35 18.70 -6.87 45.82
C ARG A 35 18.42 -5.55 45.12
N LEU A 36 17.23 -4.99 45.25
CA LEU A 36 16.86 -3.71 44.61
C LEU A 36 17.19 -2.46 45.44
N ASP A 37 17.45 -2.62 46.73
CA ASP A 37 17.78 -1.49 47.64
C ASP A 37 19.27 -1.11 47.65
N LEU A 38 20.15 -1.92 47.02
CA LEU A 38 21.60 -1.67 46.97
C LEU A 38 22.07 -0.81 45.81
N ILE A 39 21.19 -0.36 44.92
CA ILE A 39 21.55 0.47 43.75
C ILE A 39 21.32 1.97 44.01
N ARG A 40 20.81 2.37 45.18
CA ARG A 40 20.49 3.78 45.50
C ARG A 40 21.58 4.56 46.24
N GLY A 41 22.79 4.04 46.34
CA GLY A 41 23.85 4.63 47.17
C GLY A 41 25.16 5.04 46.49
N GLN A 42 25.17 5.36 45.20
CA GLN A 42 26.37 5.92 44.56
C GLN A 42 26.18 7.35 44.12
N GLN A 43 26.99 8.27 44.70
CA GLN A 43 27.07 9.67 44.29
C GLN A 43 27.70 9.80 42.91
N PRO A 44 27.31 10.81 42.10
CA PRO A 44 27.85 11.00 40.76
C PRO A 44 29.32 11.43 40.81
N HIS A 45 30.19 10.70 40.15
CA HIS A 45 31.57 11.11 39.88
C HIS A 45 31.60 12.25 38.86
N PRO A 46 32.59 13.18 38.95
CA PRO A 46 32.70 14.34 38.07
C PRO A 46 33.02 13.88 36.63
N VAL A 47 32.23 14.37 35.68
CA VAL A 47 32.41 14.18 34.24
C VAL A 47 33.67 14.91 33.80
N HIS A 48 34.72 14.19 33.41
CA HIS A 48 35.84 14.73 32.67
C HIS A 48 35.37 15.23 31.31
N GLN A 49 35.49 16.53 31.09
CA GLN A 49 35.31 17.13 29.78
C GLN A 49 36.43 16.64 28.83
N HIS A 50 36.13 15.67 28.00
CA HIS A 50 36.98 15.39 26.84
C HIS A 50 36.73 16.48 25.79
N GLN A 51 37.72 17.30 25.51
CA GLN A 51 37.77 18.20 24.37
C GLN A 51 37.64 17.35 23.09
N ILE A 52 36.49 17.49 22.41
CA ILE A 52 36.31 16.95 21.08
C ILE A 52 37.04 17.83 20.10
N SER A 53 38.20 17.40 19.60
CA SER A 53 38.90 18.07 18.49
C SER A 53 38.05 17.96 17.23
N HIS A 54 37.54 19.06 16.75
CA HIS A 54 36.89 19.14 15.44
C HIS A 54 37.94 19.03 14.33
N THR A 55 38.27 17.82 13.93
CA THR A 55 38.88 17.58 12.62
C THR A 55 37.75 17.52 11.60
N PRO A 56 37.73 18.33 10.54
CA PRO A 56 36.69 18.23 9.53
C PRO A 56 36.85 16.89 8.77
N ILE A 57 35.96 15.97 8.99
CA ILE A 57 35.82 14.80 8.14
C ILE A 57 35.28 15.31 6.81
N LEU A 58 36.19 15.51 5.86
CA LEU A 58 35.84 15.66 4.44
C LEU A 58 35.04 14.42 4.02
N ARG A 59 33.71 14.51 4.04
CA ARG A 59 32.85 13.53 3.39
C ARG A 59 33.24 13.53 1.91
N ARG A 60 33.96 12.49 1.49
CA ARG A 60 34.11 12.19 0.07
C ARG A 60 32.69 12.05 -0.49
N VAL A 61 32.31 13.02 -1.33
CA VAL A 61 31.14 12.88 -2.20
C VAL A 61 31.37 11.61 -3.02
N PRO A 62 30.50 10.60 -2.97
CA PRO A 62 30.64 9.45 -3.84
C PRO A 62 30.60 9.96 -5.28
N ALA A 63 31.53 9.50 -6.11
CA ALA A 63 31.50 9.79 -7.53
C ALA A 63 30.12 9.42 -8.13
N PRO A 64 29.61 10.17 -9.12
CA PRO A 64 28.35 9.84 -9.76
C PRO A 64 28.44 8.41 -10.29
N PHE A 65 27.52 7.56 -9.86
CA PHE A 65 27.43 6.19 -10.31
C PHE A 65 27.33 6.16 -11.83
N PRO A 66 28.08 5.28 -12.52
CA PRO A 66 27.93 5.12 -13.95
C PRO A 66 26.49 4.68 -14.22
N THR A 67 25.76 5.47 -14.97
CA THR A 67 24.49 5.14 -15.59
C THR A 67 24.76 4.08 -16.67
N GLN A 68 25.10 2.88 -16.24
CA GLN A 68 25.02 1.71 -17.10
C GLN A 68 23.56 1.22 -17.04
N TYR A 69 22.69 1.90 -17.75
CA TYR A 69 21.56 1.20 -18.35
C TYR A 69 22.18 0.15 -19.25
N ASN A 70 22.18 -1.10 -18.79
CA ASN A 70 22.63 -2.25 -19.57
C ASN A 70 21.93 -2.18 -20.91
N GLN A 71 22.75 -2.01 -21.96
CA GLN A 71 22.32 -2.28 -23.33
C GLN A 71 21.60 -3.63 -23.32
N ILE A 72 20.38 -3.61 -23.84
CA ILE A 72 19.51 -4.75 -24.06
C ILE A 72 20.36 -5.89 -24.61
N ARG A 73 20.80 -6.80 -23.78
CA ARG A 73 21.20 -8.13 -24.25
C ARG A 73 19.92 -8.74 -24.78
N MET A 74 19.81 -8.83 -26.09
CA MET A 74 18.83 -9.69 -26.75
C MET A 74 18.85 -11.02 -26.02
N SER A 75 17.88 -11.30 -25.15
CA SER A 75 17.76 -12.61 -24.53
C SER A 75 17.65 -13.62 -25.67
N ASN A 76 18.40 -14.70 -25.61
CA ASN A 76 18.20 -15.83 -26.52
C ASN A 76 16.70 -16.14 -26.53
N GLN A 77 16.05 -16.04 -27.70
CA GLN A 77 14.60 -16.21 -27.87
C GLN A 77 14.07 -17.59 -27.42
N ASN A 78 14.94 -18.46 -26.90
CA ASN A 78 14.63 -19.82 -26.47
C ASN A 78 14.84 -20.08 -24.97
N GLU A 79 15.11 -19.06 -24.14
CA GLU A 79 15.33 -19.29 -22.71
C GLU A 79 14.00 -19.25 -21.95
N ILE A 80 13.58 -20.41 -21.41
CA ILE A 80 12.38 -20.48 -20.55
C ILE A 80 12.75 -19.93 -19.18
N ARG A 81 12.09 -18.85 -18.74
CA ARG A 81 12.24 -18.26 -17.42
C ARG A 81 11.60 -19.12 -16.34
N ASP A 82 12.17 -19.12 -15.14
CA ASP A 82 11.54 -19.77 -14.00
C ASP A 82 10.29 -19.05 -13.57
N THR A 83 10.42 -17.74 -13.41
CA THR A 83 9.30 -16.86 -13.05
C THR A 83 9.40 -15.52 -13.74
N VAL A 84 8.26 -15.01 -14.18
CA VAL A 84 8.06 -13.62 -14.59
C VAL A 84 7.10 -12.96 -13.63
N ILE A 85 7.39 -11.71 -13.25
CA ILE A 85 6.59 -10.91 -12.35
C ILE A 85 6.08 -9.70 -13.12
N LEU A 86 4.77 -9.45 -13.10
CA LEU A 86 4.14 -8.30 -13.77
C LEU A 86 3.88 -7.18 -12.80
N GLY A 87 4.61 -6.08 -12.95
CA GLY A 87 4.53 -4.89 -12.11
C GLY A 87 5.66 -4.79 -11.10
N SER A 88 6.17 -3.56 -10.95
CA SER A 88 7.25 -3.20 -10.02
C SER A 88 6.77 -2.34 -8.85
N GLY A 89 5.49 -2.42 -8.49
CA GLY A 89 4.97 -1.89 -7.24
C GLY A 89 5.46 -2.70 -6.03
N CYS A 90 5.00 -2.33 -4.84
CA CYS A 90 5.44 -2.96 -3.57
C CYS A 90 5.27 -4.49 -3.57
N ALA A 91 4.16 -5.00 -4.13
CA ALA A 91 3.91 -6.44 -4.25
C ALA A 91 4.93 -7.13 -5.16
N GLY A 92 5.11 -6.62 -6.38
CA GLY A 92 5.99 -7.23 -7.37
C GLY A 92 7.47 -7.17 -6.96
N LEU A 93 7.92 -6.05 -6.39
CA LEU A 93 9.29 -5.93 -5.89
C LEU A 93 9.55 -6.83 -4.68
N THR A 94 8.57 -6.98 -3.78
CA THR A 94 8.69 -7.94 -2.68
C THR A 94 8.76 -9.37 -3.22
N ALA A 95 7.89 -9.73 -4.16
CA ALA A 95 7.96 -11.04 -4.82
C ALA A 95 9.32 -11.25 -5.50
N ALA A 96 9.85 -10.24 -6.19
CA ALA A 96 11.16 -10.31 -6.83
C ALA A 96 12.31 -10.52 -5.82
N ILE A 97 12.28 -9.86 -4.67
CA ILE A 97 13.26 -10.03 -3.61
C ILE A 97 13.25 -11.48 -3.11
N TYR A 98 12.09 -12.04 -2.79
CA TYR A 98 11.96 -13.40 -2.28
C TYR A 98 12.36 -14.44 -3.34
N ALA A 99 11.82 -14.36 -4.56
CA ALA A 99 12.17 -15.26 -5.65
C ALA A 99 13.67 -15.21 -6.00
N ALA A 100 14.27 -14.02 -6.03
CA ALA A 100 15.71 -13.89 -6.28
C ALA A 100 16.57 -14.49 -5.17
N ARG A 101 16.14 -14.39 -3.90
CA ARG A 101 16.83 -15.03 -2.77
C ARG A 101 16.75 -16.56 -2.83
N SER A 102 15.68 -17.11 -3.43
CA SER A 102 15.54 -18.54 -3.73
C SER A 102 16.23 -18.94 -5.04
N ASN A 103 17.07 -18.06 -5.60
CA ASN A 103 17.87 -18.29 -6.82
C ASN A 103 17.05 -18.55 -8.10
N LEU A 104 15.82 -18.06 -8.16
CA LEU A 104 14.90 -18.22 -9.31
C LEU A 104 15.15 -17.21 -10.44
N LYS A 105 16.04 -16.22 -10.28
CA LYS A 105 16.38 -15.17 -11.25
C LYS A 105 15.15 -14.54 -11.92
N PRO A 106 14.22 -13.97 -11.13
CA PRO A 106 12.96 -13.47 -11.65
C PRO A 106 13.18 -12.32 -12.65
N LEU A 107 12.36 -12.29 -13.71
CA LEU A 107 12.22 -11.15 -14.60
C LEU A 107 11.00 -10.34 -14.17
N VAL A 108 11.20 -9.08 -13.79
CA VAL A 108 10.13 -8.13 -13.48
C VAL A 108 9.86 -7.28 -14.71
N LEU A 109 8.63 -7.32 -15.23
CA LEU A 109 8.14 -6.41 -16.25
C LEU A 109 7.47 -5.21 -15.55
N GLU A 110 8.11 -4.05 -15.60
CA GLU A 110 7.71 -2.88 -14.79
C GLU A 110 6.41 -2.20 -15.25
N GLY A 111 5.99 -2.43 -16.49
CA GLY A 111 4.80 -1.81 -17.08
C GLY A 111 5.04 -0.38 -17.56
N HIS A 112 3.94 0.39 -17.66
CA HIS A 112 3.97 1.79 -18.07
C HIS A 112 4.29 2.75 -16.92
N GLU A 113 4.00 2.34 -15.68
CA GLU A 113 4.20 3.12 -14.44
C GLU A 113 5.15 2.37 -13.50
N PRO A 114 6.48 2.44 -13.74
CA PRO A 114 7.47 1.76 -12.90
C PRO A 114 7.38 2.21 -11.44
N GLY A 115 7.23 1.25 -10.51
CA GLY A 115 7.06 1.53 -9.09
C GLY A 115 5.61 1.66 -8.63
N GLY A 116 4.65 1.75 -9.58
CA GLY A 116 3.22 1.81 -9.29
C GLY A 116 2.83 3.03 -8.45
N GLN A 117 1.76 2.91 -7.67
CA GLN A 117 1.17 4.04 -6.92
C GLN A 117 2.13 4.72 -5.93
N LEU A 118 3.09 4.00 -5.37
CA LEU A 118 4.08 4.60 -4.46
C LEU A 118 5.06 5.51 -5.19
N SER A 119 5.31 5.33 -6.49
CA SER A 119 6.20 6.20 -7.26
C SER A 119 5.66 7.62 -7.47
N ILE A 120 4.35 7.81 -7.30
CA ILE A 120 3.66 9.10 -7.40
C ILE A 120 3.17 9.62 -6.05
N THR A 121 3.40 8.88 -4.96
CA THR A 121 3.04 9.25 -3.59
C THR A 121 4.16 10.08 -2.96
N THR A 122 3.81 11.06 -2.13
CA THR A 122 4.79 11.89 -1.41
C THR A 122 5.35 11.14 -0.18
N LEU A 123 4.98 11.53 1.03
CA LEU A 123 5.44 10.90 2.27
C LEU A 123 4.60 9.68 2.63
N VAL A 124 5.26 8.56 2.89
CA VAL A 124 4.67 7.29 3.36
C VAL A 124 5.06 7.09 4.81
N GLU A 125 4.11 7.23 5.73
CA GLU A 125 4.35 7.11 7.18
C GLU A 125 3.88 5.78 7.76
N ASN A 126 3.14 4.99 6.98
CA ASN A 126 2.51 3.75 7.42
C ASN A 126 3.19 2.47 6.89
N PHE A 127 4.38 2.59 6.29
CA PHE A 127 5.19 1.43 5.93
C PHE A 127 6.21 1.16 7.05
N PRO A 128 6.17 -0.02 7.71
CA PRO A 128 7.02 -0.31 8.86
C PRO A 128 8.53 -0.23 8.55
N GLY A 129 9.31 0.23 9.52
CA GLY A 129 10.77 0.34 9.41
C GLY A 129 11.26 1.79 9.15
N TRP A 130 10.36 2.73 8.97
CA TRP A 130 10.66 4.15 8.70
C TRP A 130 9.97 5.04 9.74
N PRO A 131 10.58 5.28 10.91
CA PRO A 131 9.93 5.99 12.01
C PRO A 131 9.56 7.44 11.68
N ASP A 132 10.30 8.08 10.78
CA ASP A 132 10.05 9.45 10.31
C ASP A 132 9.36 9.49 8.93
N GLY A 133 8.81 8.35 8.48
CA GLY A 133 8.29 8.21 7.12
C GLY A 133 9.38 8.10 6.06
N VAL A 134 8.98 7.86 4.82
CA VAL A 134 9.87 7.78 3.65
C VAL A 134 9.14 8.31 2.42
N GLN A 135 9.85 8.99 1.51
CA GLN A 135 9.26 9.36 0.23
C GLN A 135 8.91 8.11 -0.58
N GLY A 136 7.70 8.07 -1.16
CA GLY A 136 7.25 6.90 -1.92
C GLY A 136 8.23 6.47 -3.02
N PRO A 137 8.75 7.40 -3.86
CA PRO A 137 9.78 7.07 -4.86
C PRO A 137 11.07 6.49 -4.24
N GLU A 138 11.50 6.98 -3.08
CA GLU A 138 12.68 6.48 -2.37
C GLU A 138 12.47 5.05 -1.87
N LEU A 139 11.30 4.76 -1.30
CA LEU A 139 10.94 3.40 -0.88
C LEU A 139 11.01 2.42 -2.05
N ILE A 140 10.42 2.77 -3.18
CA ILE A 140 10.45 1.97 -4.41
C ILE A 140 11.88 1.77 -4.91
N GLU A 141 12.69 2.83 -4.95
CA GLU A 141 14.09 2.73 -5.40
C GLU A 141 14.92 1.82 -4.49
N ASN A 142 14.70 1.88 -3.17
CA ASN A 142 15.36 0.99 -2.21
C ASN A 142 14.93 -0.48 -2.42
N MET A 143 13.66 -0.74 -2.69
CA MET A 143 13.17 -2.09 -3.01
C MET A 143 13.74 -2.61 -4.34
N LYS A 144 13.86 -1.77 -5.39
CA LYS A 144 14.51 -2.11 -6.66
C LYS A 144 15.97 -2.49 -6.45
N LYS A 145 16.72 -1.68 -5.70
CA LYS A 145 18.13 -1.97 -5.33
C LYS A 145 18.25 -3.28 -4.57
N GLN A 146 17.32 -3.56 -3.67
CA GLN A 146 17.30 -4.80 -2.91
C GLN A 146 17.04 -6.01 -3.82
N ALA A 147 16.05 -5.94 -4.71
CA ALA A 147 15.72 -7.01 -5.65
C ALA A 147 16.90 -7.31 -6.61
N THR A 148 17.46 -6.27 -7.22
CA THR A 148 18.58 -6.41 -8.17
C THR A 148 19.87 -6.90 -7.50
N ARG A 149 20.12 -6.52 -6.24
CA ARG A 149 21.25 -7.06 -5.46
C ARG A 149 21.21 -8.58 -5.33
N PHE A 150 20.02 -9.17 -5.28
CA PHE A 150 19.84 -10.62 -5.22
C PHE A 150 19.74 -11.29 -6.61
N GLY A 151 19.78 -10.51 -7.69
CA GLY A 151 19.82 -11.06 -9.06
C GLY A 151 18.48 -11.00 -9.80
N ALA A 152 17.47 -10.25 -9.30
CA ALA A 152 16.29 -9.96 -10.09
C ALA A 152 16.64 -9.08 -11.29
N GLU A 153 16.11 -9.41 -12.47
CA GLU A 153 16.16 -8.57 -13.67
C GLU A 153 14.92 -7.67 -13.72
N LEU A 154 15.12 -6.34 -13.79
CA LEU A 154 14.04 -5.39 -13.99
C LEU A 154 14.07 -4.90 -15.43
N ARG A 155 12.94 -4.98 -16.12
CA ARG A 155 12.81 -4.53 -17.51
C ARG A 155 11.64 -3.56 -17.63
N MET A 156 11.93 -2.35 -18.10
CA MET A 156 10.90 -1.38 -18.48
C MET A 156 10.22 -1.86 -19.78
N ALA A 157 9.23 -2.70 -19.62
CA ALA A 157 8.47 -3.29 -20.71
C ALA A 157 7.05 -3.58 -20.27
N HIS A 158 6.12 -3.54 -21.21
CA HIS A 158 4.70 -3.76 -20.97
C HIS A 158 4.24 -5.07 -21.61
N LEU A 159 3.54 -5.88 -20.83
CA LEU A 159 2.87 -7.08 -21.32
C LEU A 159 1.66 -6.68 -22.18
N THR A 160 1.57 -7.19 -23.39
CA THR A 160 0.45 -6.92 -24.31
C THR A 160 -0.53 -8.08 -24.43
N ALA A 161 -0.07 -9.30 -24.23
CA ALA A 161 -0.90 -10.51 -24.18
C ALA A 161 -0.22 -11.62 -23.36
N ALA A 162 -1.00 -12.54 -22.83
CA ALA A 162 -0.54 -13.74 -22.18
C ALA A 162 -1.34 -14.93 -22.72
N ASP A 163 -0.68 -16.07 -22.91
CA ASP A 163 -1.29 -17.37 -23.11
C ASP A 163 -0.94 -18.26 -21.90
N LEU A 164 -1.96 -18.53 -21.09
CA LEU A 164 -1.86 -19.33 -19.86
C LEU A 164 -2.46 -20.74 -20.04
N THR A 165 -2.77 -21.14 -21.28
CA THR A 165 -3.44 -22.43 -21.57
C THR A 165 -2.48 -23.60 -21.56
N THR A 166 -1.18 -23.34 -21.76
CA THR A 166 -0.13 -24.38 -21.80
C THR A 166 1.08 -23.95 -20.98
N SER A 167 1.79 -24.93 -20.37
CA SER A 167 3.06 -24.69 -19.68
C SER A 167 4.22 -25.16 -20.57
N PRO A 168 5.30 -24.37 -20.74
CA PRO A 168 5.52 -23.04 -20.21
C PRO A 168 4.56 -22.00 -20.79
N PHE A 169 4.16 -21.01 -19.97
CA PHE A 169 3.30 -19.92 -20.38
C PHE A 169 4.01 -19.02 -21.40
N THR A 170 3.24 -18.44 -22.33
CA THR A 170 3.78 -17.50 -23.32
C THR A 170 3.29 -16.10 -23.08
N LEU A 171 4.22 -15.18 -22.90
CA LEU A 171 3.98 -13.77 -22.63
C LEU A 171 4.44 -12.93 -23.81
N THR A 172 3.57 -12.08 -24.36
CA THR A 172 3.88 -11.15 -25.46
C THR A 172 4.26 -9.79 -24.89
N VAL A 173 5.47 -9.34 -25.17
CA VAL A 173 6.03 -8.08 -24.71
C VAL A 173 6.49 -7.27 -25.94
N GLY A 174 5.65 -6.38 -26.43
CA GLY A 174 5.90 -5.70 -27.70
C GLY A 174 5.99 -6.67 -28.88
N LYS A 175 7.18 -6.90 -29.42
CA LYS A 175 7.45 -7.87 -30.50
C LYS A 175 8.08 -9.17 -30.00
N ASP A 176 8.44 -9.23 -28.71
CA ASP A 176 9.13 -10.36 -28.10
C ASP A 176 8.15 -11.34 -27.49
N LEU A 177 8.45 -12.63 -27.56
CA LEU A 177 7.78 -13.69 -26.86
C LEU A 177 8.70 -14.18 -25.73
N ILE A 178 8.17 -14.18 -24.50
CA ILE A 178 8.87 -14.69 -23.32
C ILE A 178 8.14 -15.93 -22.84
N GLN A 179 8.86 -17.03 -22.70
CA GLN A 179 8.34 -18.24 -22.09
C GLN A 179 8.70 -18.29 -20.60
N THR A 180 7.75 -18.69 -19.76
CA THR A 180 7.96 -18.80 -18.32
C THR A 180 7.23 -20.00 -17.74
N ARG A 181 7.82 -20.65 -16.73
CA ARG A 181 7.22 -21.75 -15.99
C ARG A 181 6.18 -21.28 -14.98
N SER A 182 6.39 -20.07 -14.44
CA SER A 182 5.45 -19.46 -13.49
C SER A 182 5.28 -17.98 -13.74
N LEU A 183 4.14 -17.45 -13.33
CA LEU A 183 3.75 -16.06 -13.48
C LEU A 183 3.20 -15.50 -12.17
N ILE A 184 3.74 -14.36 -11.72
CA ILE A 184 3.18 -13.58 -10.62
C ILE A 184 2.58 -12.30 -11.18
N ILE A 185 1.27 -12.11 -11.01
CA ILE A 185 0.54 -10.94 -11.45
C ILE A 185 0.47 -9.97 -10.29
N ALA A 186 1.28 -8.90 -10.36
CA ALA A 186 1.38 -7.82 -9.38
C ALA A 186 1.11 -6.46 -10.04
N SER A 187 0.20 -6.45 -11.03
CA SER A 187 -0.10 -5.29 -11.89
C SER A 187 -0.87 -4.17 -11.19
N GLY A 188 -1.30 -4.40 -9.93
CA GLY A 188 -1.95 -3.40 -9.10
C GLY A 188 -3.35 -2.99 -9.57
N ALA A 189 -3.81 -1.86 -9.05
CA ALA A 189 -5.06 -1.22 -9.43
C ALA A 189 -4.83 0.29 -9.57
N SER A 190 -5.46 0.89 -10.57
CA SER A 190 -5.41 2.33 -10.80
C SER A 190 -6.57 3.01 -10.12
N ALA A 191 -6.34 4.10 -9.40
CA ALA A 191 -7.40 4.92 -8.85
C ALA A 191 -8.27 5.49 -9.98
N ARG A 192 -9.56 5.63 -9.73
CA ARG A 192 -10.43 6.40 -10.60
C ARG A 192 -10.30 7.87 -10.29
N TRP A 193 -10.13 8.67 -11.32
CA TRP A 193 -10.03 10.11 -11.23
C TRP A 193 -11.23 10.78 -11.91
N LEU A 194 -11.48 12.05 -11.60
CA LEU A 194 -12.52 12.85 -12.29
C LEU A 194 -12.08 13.20 -13.72
N GLY A 195 -10.77 13.17 -13.99
CA GLY A 195 -10.18 13.51 -15.27
C GLY A 195 -9.99 15.00 -15.49
N LEU A 196 -9.94 15.79 -14.43
CA LEU A 196 -9.72 17.23 -14.50
C LEU A 196 -8.22 17.54 -14.53
N PRO A 197 -7.73 18.43 -15.42
CA PRO A 197 -6.32 18.83 -15.43
C PRO A 197 -5.85 19.40 -14.10
N SER A 198 -6.71 20.18 -13.41
CA SER A 198 -6.43 20.75 -12.10
C SER A 198 -6.35 19.69 -10.98
N GLU A 199 -7.16 18.63 -11.07
CA GLU A 199 -7.08 17.46 -10.19
C GLU A 199 -5.70 16.78 -10.31
N GLN A 200 -5.29 16.48 -11.56
CA GLN A 200 -4.02 15.82 -11.86
C GLN A 200 -2.82 16.62 -11.34
N ALA A 201 -2.86 17.94 -11.46
CA ALA A 201 -1.80 18.84 -11.01
C ALA A 201 -1.66 18.90 -9.47
N LEU A 202 -2.70 18.53 -8.75
CA LEU A 202 -2.77 18.58 -7.27
C LEU A 202 -2.73 17.22 -6.59
N ILE A 203 -2.49 16.13 -7.32
CA ILE A 203 -2.26 14.81 -6.71
C ILE A 203 -1.05 14.89 -5.78
N GLY A 204 -1.24 14.49 -4.50
CA GLY A 204 -0.24 14.63 -3.44
C GLY A 204 -0.10 16.04 -2.84
N PHE A 205 -0.87 17.01 -3.36
CA PHE A 205 -0.90 18.40 -2.90
C PHE A 205 -2.31 18.82 -2.48
N GLY A 206 -2.99 17.94 -1.74
CA GLY A 206 -4.36 18.13 -1.28
C GLY A 206 -5.39 17.29 -2.07
N VAL A 207 -5.01 16.61 -3.13
CA VAL A 207 -5.85 15.63 -3.85
C VAL A 207 -5.30 14.23 -3.63
N SER A 208 -6.12 13.32 -3.13
CA SER A 208 -5.75 11.94 -2.80
C SER A 208 -6.85 10.93 -3.16
N SER A 209 -6.47 9.70 -3.44
CA SER A 209 -7.36 8.55 -3.59
C SER A 209 -7.26 7.54 -2.44
N CYS A 210 -6.57 7.89 -1.35
CA CYS A 210 -6.34 7.02 -0.21
C CYS A 210 -6.55 7.75 1.13
N ALA A 211 -7.73 7.63 1.70
CA ALA A 211 -8.04 8.24 3.00
C ALA A 211 -7.16 7.72 4.14
N THR A 212 -6.82 6.42 4.12
CA THR A 212 -5.97 5.80 5.15
C THR A 212 -4.50 6.19 5.03
N CYS A 213 -4.05 6.60 3.84
CA CYS A 213 -2.68 7.07 3.62
C CYS A 213 -2.51 8.53 4.05
N ASP A 214 -3.42 9.40 3.60
CA ASP A 214 -3.25 10.84 3.63
C ASP A 214 -4.17 11.55 4.63
N GLY A 215 -5.07 10.82 5.30
CA GLY A 215 -6.05 11.40 6.23
C GLY A 215 -5.42 12.18 7.37
N PHE A 216 -4.26 11.77 7.86
CA PHE A 216 -3.54 12.49 8.91
C PHE A 216 -3.17 13.93 8.50
N PHE A 217 -2.78 14.16 7.24
CA PHE A 217 -2.42 15.50 6.73
C PHE A 217 -3.62 16.45 6.63
N ALA A 218 -4.84 15.91 6.70
CA ALA A 218 -6.09 16.67 6.73
C ALA A 218 -6.49 17.13 8.16
N SER A 219 -5.63 16.90 9.17
CA SER A 219 -5.91 17.24 10.56
C SER A 219 -6.22 18.73 10.73
N GLY A 220 -7.37 19.02 11.38
CA GLY A 220 -7.81 20.38 11.66
C GLY A 220 -8.34 21.15 10.43
N LYS A 221 -8.55 20.49 9.29
CA LYS A 221 -8.96 21.13 8.02
C LYS A 221 -10.39 20.75 7.63
N GLU A 222 -11.02 21.57 6.78
CA GLU A 222 -12.23 21.20 6.05
C GLU A 222 -11.87 20.49 4.77
N ILE A 223 -12.55 19.38 4.46
CA ILE A 223 -12.23 18.50 3.35
C ILE A 223 -13.46 18.07 2.56
N ALA A 224 -13.23 17.59 1.34
CA ALA A 224 -14.27 17.00 0.52
C ALA A 224 -13.97 15.51 0.26
N VAL A 225 -15.01 14.67 0.18
CA VAL A 225 -14.96 13.30 -0.30
C VAL A 225 -15.86 13.18 -1.53
N ILE A 226 -15.30 12.76 -2.65
CA ILE A 226 -16.04 12.60 -3.90
C ILE A 226 -16.54 11.17 -4.02
N GLY A 227 -17.83 10.97 -4.10
CA GLY A 227 -18.40 9.64 -4.30
C GLY A 227 -19.76 9.43 -3.67
N GLY A 228 -20.42 8.33 -4.01
CA GLY A 228 -21.76 8.01 -3.51
C GLY A 228 -21.94 6.51 -3.20
N GLY A 229 -20.87 5.73 -3.17
CA GLY A 229 -20.85 4.32 -2.78
C GLY A 229 -20.35 4.09 -1.35
N ASP A 230 -20.29 2.82 -0.94
CA ASP A 230 -19.82 2.44 0.40
C ASP A 230 -18.41 2.96 0.69
N SER A 231 -17.48 2.88 -0.28
CA SER A 231 -16.12 3.41 -0.10
C SER A 231 -16.11 4.89 0.28
N ALA A 232 -16.93 5.73 -0.37
CA ALA A 232 -17.00 7.16 -0.03
C ALA A 232 -17.55 7.39 1.39
N MET A 233 -18.53 6.59 1.83
CA MET A 233 -19.07 6.68 3.20
C MET A 233 -18.03 6.21 4.23
N GLU A 234 -17.35 5.11 3.99
CA GLU A 234 -16.28 4.58 4.86
C GLU A 234 -15.14 5.58 4.99
N GLU A 235 -14.65 6.12 3.87
CA GLU A 235 -13.59 7.13 3.84
C GLU A 235 -14.01 8.41 4.56
N ALA A 236 -15.24 8.91 4.31
CA ALA A 236 -15.73 10.11 4.98
C ALA A 236 -15.82 9.92 6.51
N ILE A 237 -16.39 8.80 6.98
CA ILE A 237 -16.45 8.46 8.40
C ILE A 237 -15.03 8.32 8.99
N PHE A 238 -14.10 7.68 8.28
CA PHE A 238 -12.72 7.56 8.73
C PHE A 238 -12.06 8.93 8.89
N LEU A 239 -12.24 9.81 7.92
CA LEU A 239 -11.62 11.13 7.86
C LEU A 239 -12.14 12.10 8.93
N THR A 240 -13.34 11.89 9.51
CA THR A 240 -13.81 12.69 10.65
C THR A 240 -12.94 12.60 11.89
N ARG A 241 -12.05 11.60 11.95
CA ARG A 241 -11.05 11.49 13.04
C ARG A 241 -9.99 12.59 12.98
N PHE A 242 -9.82 13.22 11.85
CA PHE A 242 -8.79 14.21 11.57
C PHE A 242 -9.38 15.57 11.20
N ALA A 243 -10.31 15.56 10.25
CA ALA A 243 -10.90 16.76 9.70
C ALA A 243 -11.90 17.44 10.66
N THR A 244 -12.00 18.75 10.59
CA THR A 244 -13.04 19.51 11.32
C THR A 244 -14.41 19.35 10.69
N LYS A 245 -14.45 19.18 9.36
CA LYS A 245 -15.67 19.01 8.57
C LYS A 245 -15.35 18.18 7.32
N VAL A 246 -16.25 17.26 6.96
CA VAL A 246 -16.18 16.44 5.77
C VAL A 246 -17.41 16.71 4.91
N THR A 247 -17.22 17.14 3.67
CA THR A 247 -18.31 17.34 2.70
C THR A 247 -18.29 16.22 1.67
N ILE A 248 -19.31 15.35 1.67
CA ILE A 248 -19.48 14.32 0.65
C ILE A 248 -20.16 14.93 -0.57
N ILE A 249 -19.51 14.85 -1.73
CA ILE A 249 -20.01 15.38 -3.00
C ILE A 249 -20.43 14.22 -3.90
N ASN A 250 -21.73 14.13 -4.20
CA ASN A 250 -22.29 13.10 -5.08
C ASN A 250 -22.95 13.73 -6.32
N ARG A 251 -22.59 13.19 -7.50
CA ARG A 251 -23.08 13.68 -8.80
C ARG A 251 -24.56 13.41 -9.07
N THR A 252 -25.22 12.63 -8.25
CA THR A 252 -26.62 12.22 -8.38
C THR A 252 -27.40 12.50 -7.10
N GLU A 253 -28.73 12.49 -7.20
CA GLU A 253 -29.61 12.62 -6.03
C GLU A 253 -29.40 11.48 -5.02
N ASN A 254 -29.38 10.26 -5.53
CA ASN A 254 -29.36 9.06 -4.72
C ASN A 254 -27.93 8.54 -4.55
N PHE A 255 -27.61 8.06 -3.35
CA PHE A 255 -26.39 7.33 -3.05
C PHE A 255 -26.55 5.86 -3.43
N ARG A 256 -25.45 5.23 -3.86
CA ARG A 256 -25.37 3.79 -4.13
C ARG A 256 -24.86 2.98 -2.94
N ALA A 257 -24.49 3.69 -1.87
CA ALA A 257 -24.03 3.08 -0.64
C ALA A 257 -25.12 2.20 -0.02
N SER A 258 -24.71 1.18 0.72
CA SER A 258 -25.60 0.36 1.53
C SER A 258 -26.34 1.25 2.55
N LYS A 259 -27.58 0.88 2.87
CA LYS A 259 -28.41 1.65 3.80
C LYS A 259 -27.71 1.88 5.13
N ILE A 260 -27.03 0.88 5.65
CA ILE A 260 -26.32 0.94 6.93
C ILE A 260 -25.17 1.97 6.88
N MET A 261 -24.38 1.99 5.82
CA MET A 261 -23.26 2.92 5.68
C MET A 261 -23.74 4.35 5.47
N LEU A 262 -24.79 4.53 4.67
CA LEU A 262 -25.39 5.83 4.44
C LEU A 262 -25.98 6.40 5.75
N GLU A 263 -26.73 5.61 6.51
CA GLU A 263 -27.29 6.02 7.80
C GLU A 263 -26.21 6.42 8.81
N ARG A 264 -25.09 5.69 8.87
CA ARG A 264 -23.95 6.04 9.71
C ARG A 264 -23.32 7.38 9.31
N ALA A 265 -23.13 7.61 8.02
CA ALA A 265 -22.57 8.87 7.53
C ALA A 265 -23.52 10.04 7.79
N ILE A 266 -24.85 9.88 7.57
CA ILE A 266 -25.87 10.91 7.84
C ILE A 266 -25.94 11.26 9.34
N ALA A 267 -25.80 10.27 10.22
CA ALA A 267 -25.83 10.49 11.67
C ALA A 267 -24.56 11.19 12.21
N HIS A 268 -23.51 11.31 11.41
CA HIS A 268 -22.25 11.89 11.88
C HIS A 268 -22.27 13.43 11.84
N PRO A 269 -22.06 14.13 12.96
CA PRO A 269 -22.24 15.58 13.05
C PRO A 269 -21.26 16.41 12.21
N GLN A 270 -20.12 15.83 11.82
CA GLN A 270 -19.10 16.50 11.01
C GLN A 270 -19.26 16.23 9.50
N ILE A 271 -20.25 15.41 9.08
CA ILE A 271 -20.44 15.07 7.67
C ILE A 271 -21.62 15.86 7.09
N GLU A 272 -21.36 16.57 6.01
CA GLU A 272 -22.36 17.21 5.16
C GLU A 272 -22.44 16.56 3.78
N PHE A 273 -23.59 16.71 3.11
CA PHE A 273 -23.85 16.09 1.82
C PHE A 273 -24.23 17.14 0.77
N LEU A 274 -23.57 17.07 -0.38
CA LEU A 274 -23.95 17.82 -1.59
C LEU A 274 -24.39 16.82 -2.66
N HIS A 275 -25.70 16.87 -2.94
CA HIS A 275 -26.33 16.04 -3.96
C HIS A 275 -26.26 16.72 -5.32
N ASN A 276 -26.37 15.95 -6.41
CA ASN A 276 -26.42 16.44 -7.80
C ASN A 276 -25.25 17.36 -8.16
N THR A 277 -24.16 17.28 -7.43
CA THR A 277 -23.04 18.22 -7.50
C THR A 277 -21.82 17.55 -8.09
N ILE A 278 -21.15 18.25 -9.01
CA ILE A 278 -19.86 17.82 -9.57
C ILE A 278 -18.80 18.87 -9.31
N VAL A 279 -17.56 18.41 -9.29
CA VAL A 279 -16.36 19.28 -9.30
C VAL A 279 -16.03 19.63 -10.75
N GLU A 280 -15.91 20.91 -11.07
CA GLU A 280 -15.47 21.39 -12.38
C GLU A 280 -13.97 21.74 -12.39
N GLU A 281 -13.42 22.19 -11.24
CA GLU A 281 -12.02 22.60 -11.12
C GLU A 281 -11.54 22.53 -9.69
N CYS A 282 -10.27 22.14 -9.49
CA CYS A 282 -9.55 22.25 -8.21
C CYS A 282 -8.73 23.54 -8.23
N ILE A 283 -8.84 24.35 -7.16
CA ILE A 283 -8.19 25.67 -7.02
C ILE A 283 -6.91 25.52 -6.24
N GLY A 284 -5.82 26.24 -6.63
CA GLY A 284 -4.53 26.24 -5.95
C GLY A 284 -3.41 25.50 -6.69
N VAL A 285 -3.58 25.30 -8.02
CA VAL A 285 -2.59 24.59 -8.86
C VAL A 285 -1.23 25.30 -8.90
N GLU A 286 -1.21 26.64 -8.95
CA GLU A 286 0.03 27.42 -9.00
C GLU A 286 0.83 27.31 -7.70
N GLU A 287 0.15 27.28 -6.56
CA GLU A 287 0.74 27.17 -5.23
C GLU A 287 1.09 25.72 -4.86
N LYS A 288 0.66 24.74 -5.67
CA LYS A 288 0.72 23.31 -5.31
C LYS A 288 0.12 23.04 -3.92
N ASP A 289 -1.08 23.58 -3.69
CA ASP A 289 -1.80 23.41 -2.43
C ASP A 289 -3.29 23.65 -2.67
N LEU A 290 -4.12 22.64 -2.44
CA LEU A 290 -5.56 22.73 -2.67
C LEU A 290 -6.19 23.79 -1.76
N LYS A 291 -6.85 24.78 -2.36
CA LYS A 291 -7.52 25.88 -1.67
C LYS A 291 -9.06 25.81 -1.73
N GLY A 292 -9.59 25.00 -2.63
CA GLY A 292 -11.01 24.86 -2.81
C GLY A 292 -11.38 24.15 -4.11
N LEU A 293 -12.68 23.96 -4.29
CA LEU A 293 -13.28 23.29 -5.43
C LEU A 293 -14.33 24.20 -6.07
N LYS A 294 -14.27 24.40 -7.39
CA LYS A 294 -15.40 24.98 -8.15
C LYS A 294 -16.41 23.87 -8.42
N LEU A 295 -17.61 24.11 -7.96
CA LEU A 295 -18.71 23.15 -7.98
C LEU A 295 -19.82 23.61 -8.92
N LEU A 296 -20.50 22.62 -9.52
CA LEU A 296 -21.71 22.81 -10.32
C LEU A 296 -22.82 21.91 -9.79
N ASP A 297 -23.96 22.52 -9.45
CA ASP A 297 -25.21 21.80 -9.24
C ASP A 297 -25.82 21.44 -10.59
N ARG A 298 -25.98 20.15 -10.86
CA ARG A 298 -26.48 19.63 -12.16
C ARG A 298 -27.98 19.81 -12.38
N LYS A 299 -28.74 20.13 -11.32
CA LYS A 299 -30.17 20.41 -11.41
C LYS A 299 -30.45 21.87 -11.68
N THR A 300 -29.78 22.76 -10.96
CA THR A 300 -30.05 24.20 -10.97
C THR A 300 -29.09 24.96 -11.88
N ASN A 301 -27.99 24.33 -12.34
CA ASN A 301 -26.84 24.94 -13.02
C ASN A 301 -26.14 26.04 -12.19
N ALA A 302 -26.39 26.10 -10.88
CA ALA A 302 -25.69 27.01 -9.99
C ALA A 302 -24.23 26.59 -9.82
N ARG A 303 -23.34 27.60 -9.80
CA ARG A 303 -21.90 27.42 -9.57
C ARG A 303 -21.48 28.18 -8.34
N TRP A 304 -20.62 27.57 -7.54
CA TRP A 304 -20.00 28.20 -6.37
C TRP A 304 -18.63 27.58 -6.07
N THR A 305 -17.92 28.21 -5.17
CA THR A 305 -16.65 27.67 -4.66
C THR A 305 -16.85 27.12 -3.25
N LEU A 306 -16.40 25.89 -3.02
CA LEU A 306 -16.31 25.28 -1.72
C LEU A 306 -14.85 25.38 -1.23
N PRO A 307 -14.57 26.13 -0.15
CA PRO A 307 -13.23 26.21 0.41
C PRO A 307 -12.91 24.92 1.17
N VAL A 308 -11.97 24.14 0.66
CA VAL A 308 -11.46 22.91 1.28
C VAL A 308 -9.98 22.80 1.02
N SER A 309 -9.27 22.17 1.95
CA SER A 309 -7.81 21.96 1.85
C SER A 309 -7.43 20.55 1.38
N PHE A 310 -8.40 19.62 1.34
CA PHE A 310 -8.22 18.27 0.80
C PHE A 310 -9.46 17.81 0.04
N MET A 311 -9.20 17.03 -1.02
CA MET A 311 -10.21 16.29 -1.76
C MET A 311 -9.81 14.82 -1.84
N PHE A 312 -10.64 13.92 -1.33
CA PHE A 312 -10.45 12.47 -1.40
C PHE A 312 -11.40 11.85 -2.43
N LEU A 313 -10.87 10.94 -3.25
CA LEU A 313 -11.60 10.30 -4.35
C LEU A 313 -12.15 8.94 -3.93
N GLY A 314 -13.32 8.91 -3.27
CA GLY A 314 -14.07 7.70 -2.91
C GLY A 314 -14.87 7.09 -4.09
N ILE A 315 -14.36 7.16 -5.33
CA ILE A 315 -15.05 6.68 -6.55
C ILE A 315 -14.54 5.33 -7.06
N GLY A 316 -13.66 4.70 -6.28
CA GLY A 316 -13.16 3.34 -6.48
C GLY A 316 -11.90 3.26 -7.33
N HIS A 317 -11.49 2.01 -7.60
CA HIS A 317 -10.28 1.66 -8.35
C HIS A 317 -10.65 0.77 -9.52
N ILE A 318 -9.72 0.61 -10.45
CA ILE A 318 -9.81 -0.30 -11.60
C ILE A 318 -8.61 -1.24 -11.51
N PRO A 319 -8.82 -2.53 -11.24
CA PRO A 319 -7.72 -3.50 -11.23
C PRO A 319 -7.15 -3.68 -12.64
N ASN A 320 -5.83 -3.79 -12.74
CA ASN A 320 -5.11 -3.92 -14.01
C ASN A 320 -5.03 -5.41 -14.42
N ALA A 321 -6.21 -6.04 -14.56
CA ALA A 321 -6.38 -7.47 -14.84
C ALA A 321 -7.11 -7.76 -16.17
N SER A 322 -7.54 -6.75 -16.91
CA SER A 322 -8.41 -6.90 -18.09
C SER A 322 -7.83 -7.81 -19.17
N MET A 323 -6.50 -7.87 -19.33
CA MET A 323 -5.84 -8.73 -20.31
C MET A 323 -5.96 -10.23 -20.00
N PHE A 324 -6.29 -10.59 -18.77
CA PHE A 324 -6.45 -11.99 -18.34
C PHE A 324 -7.90 -12.47 -18.41
N LYS A 325 -8.83 -11.62 -18.87
CA LYS A 325 -10.24 -11.95 -18.98
C LYS A 325 -10.44 -13.22 -19.83
N GLY A 326 -11.15 -14.19 -19.28
CA GLY A 326 -11.40 -15.50 -19.91
C GLY A 326 -10.30 -16.54 -19.66
N GLN A 327 -9.15 -16.15 -19.10
CA GLN A 327 -8.07 -17.06 -18.70
C GLN A 327 -7.94 -17.18 -17.18
N ILE A 328 -8.35 -16.15 -16.45
CA ILE A 328 -8.36 -16.11 -14.97
C ILE A 328 -9.74 -15.63 -14.51
N ASP A 329 -10.23 -16.17 -13.41
CA ASP A 329 -11.47 -15.74 -12.79
C ASP A 329 -11.35 -14.33 -12.24
N LEU A 330 -12.23 -13.46 -12.68
CA LEU A 330 -12.37 -12.09 -12.17
C LEU A 330 -13.69 -11.95 -11.40
N ASP A 331 -13.71 -11.06 -10.41
CA ASP A 331 -14.96 -10.70 -9.75
C ASP A 331 -15.77 -9.68 -10.57
N GLY A 332 -16.94 -9.26 -10.04
CA GLY A 332 -17.82 -8.30 -10.72
C GLY A 332 -17.21 -6.92 -10.94
N ASP A 333 -16.17 -6.56 -10.18
CA ASP A 333 -15.42 -5.29 -10.27
C ASP A 333 -14.13 -5.42 -11.08
N GLY A 334 -13.80 -6.64 -11.55
CA GLY A 334 -12.64 -6.94 -12.38
C GLY A 334 -11.37 -7.33 -11.61
N TYR A 335 -11.43 -7.51 -10.29
CA TYR A 335 -10.31 -8.01 -9.49
C TYR A 335 -10.08 -9.49 -9.72
N ILE A 336 -8.82 -9.92 -9.71
CA ILE A 336 -8.48 -11.35 -9.80
C ILE A 336 -8.98 -12.06 -8.55
N LYS A 337 -9.76 -13.11 -8.75
CA LYS A 337 -10.16 -14.02 -7.67
C LYS A 337 -9.00 -14.92 -7.32
N THR A 338 -8.68 -14.99 -6.02
CA THR A 338 -7.61 -15.85 -5.51
C THR A 338 -8.13 -16.78 -4.44
N GLU A 339 -7.62 -18.00 -4.42
CA GLU A 339 -7.71 -18.91 -3.29
C GLU A 339 -6.46 -18.82 -2.44
N HIS A 340 -6.57 -19.03 -1.12
CA HIS A 340 -5.47 -18.93 -0.17
C HIS A 340 -4.59 -17.67 -0.36
N ASN A 341 -5.24 -16.55 -0.70
CA ASN A 341 -4.68 -15.21 -0.91
C ASN A 341 -3.85 -14.97 -2.18
N VAL A 342 -3.38 -15.98 -2.90
CA VAL A 342 -2.48 -15.76 -4.06
C VAL A 342 -2.72 -16.71 -5.25
N PHE A 343 -3.36 -17.85 -5.08
CA PHE A 343 -3.57 -18.81 -6.17
C PHE A 343 -4.66 -18.34 -7.11
N CYS A 344 -4.33 -18.16 -8.39
CA CYS A 344 -5.33 -17.85 -9.42
C CYS A 344 -6.17 -19.05 -9.78
N THR A 345 -7.44 -18.82 -10.14
CA THR A 345 -8.36 -19.85 -10.62
C THR A 345 -8.87 -19.50 -12.02
N ASN A 346 -9.32 -20.54 -12.75
CA ASN A 346 -10.13 -20.40 -13.96
C ASN A 346 -11.30 -21.36 -13.88
N GLN A 347 -12.53 -20.85 -13.97
CA GLN A 347 -13.77 -21.62 -13.76
C GLN A 347 -13.78 -22.36 -12.40
N GLY A 348 -13.19 -21.73 -11.37
CA GLY A 348 -13.07 -22.31 -10.03
C GLY A 348 -12.01 -23.41 -9.89
N ILE A 349 -11.18 -23.64 -10.92
CA ILE A 349 -10.08 -24.61 -10.88
C ILE A 349 -8.76 -23.83 -10.74
N GLN A 350 -7.91 -24.24 -9.79
CA GLN A 350 -6.62 -23.62 -9.57
C GLN A 350 -5.73 -23.71 -10.83
N LEU A 351 -5.14 -22.58 -11.21
CA LEU A 351 -4.14 -22.47 -12.26
C LEU A 351 -2.76 -22.71 -11.66
N HIS A 352 -2.18 -23.88 -11.86
CA HIS A 352 -0.86 -24.21 -11.38
C HIS A 352 0.22 -23.33 -12.04
N GLY A 353 1.07 -22.68 -11.23
CA GLY A 353 2.11 -21.79 -11.69
C GLY A 353 1.66 -20.36 -11.96
N VAL A 354 0.39 -19.99 -11.72
CA VAL A 354 -0.13 -18.62 -11.87
C VAL A 354 -0.62 -18.08 -10.53
N TYR A 355 -0.06 -16.94 -10.13
CA TYR A 355 -0.34 -16.30 -8.85
C TYR A 355 -0.65 -14.83 -9.03
N ALA A 356 -1.47 -14.27 -8.14
CA ALA A 356 -1.74 -12.82 -8.11
C ALA A 356 -1.49 -12.25 -6.71
N CYS A 357 -0.96 -11.03 -6.63
CA CYS A 357 -0.66 -10.37 -5.38
C CYS A 357 -0.81 -8.85 -5.47
N GLY A 358 -0.98 -8.20 -4.32
CA GLY A 358 -1.22 -6.76 -4.23
C GLY A 358 -2.60 -6.35 -4.70
N ASP A 359 -2.74 -5.10 -5.09
CA ASP A 359 -4.03 -4.46 -5.32
C ASP A 359 -4.80 -5.01 -6.52
N VAL A 360 -4.19 -5.80 -7.39
CA VAL A 360 -4.90 -6.45 -8.51
C VAL A 360 -5.90 -7.50 -8.02
N GLN A 361 -5.72 -8.03 -6.80
CA GLN A 361 -6.60 -8.99 -6.13
C GLN A 361 -7.17 -8.45 -4.80
N ASP A 362 -6.49 -7.49 -4.15
CA ASP A 362 -6.93 -6.89 -2.88
C ASP A 362 -7.85 -5.69 -3.12
N ARG A 363 -9.15 -5.96 -3.21
CA ARG A 363 -10.16 -4.90 -3.31
C ARG A 363 -10.44 -4.18 -1.99
N ARG A 364 -9.94 -4.70 -0.84
CA ARG A 364 -10.34 -4.25 0.50
C ARG A 364 -9.32 -3.33 1.16
N TYR A 365 -8.10 -3.78 1.29
CA TYR A 365 -7.08 -3.08 2.09
C TYR A 365 -6.28 -2.08 1.25
N ARG A 366 -5.73 -2.51 0.12
CA ARG A 366 -4.95 -1.69 -0.82
C ARG A 366 -3.87 -0.89 -0.09
N GLN A 367 -3.11 -1.57 0.75
CA GLN A 367 -2.00 -0.99 1.50
C GLN A 367 -0.66 -1.54 1.02
N ALA A 368 0.39 -0.70 1.07
CA ALA A 368 1.74 -1.12 0.65
C ALA A 368 2.22 -2.36 1.42
N ILE A 369 1.91 -2.44 2.72
CA ILE A 369 2.34 -3.57 3.56
C ILE A 369 1.55 -4.85 3.25
N THR A 370 0.23 -4.78 2.96
CA THR A 370 -0.53 -5.97 2.54
C THR A 370 -0.11 -6.42 1.15
N ALA A 371 0.18 -5.49 0.27
CA ALA A 371 0.73 -5.77 -1.06
C ALA A 371 2.10 -6.47 -0.95
N ALA A 372 3.01 -5.98 -0.11
CA ALA A 372 4.28 -6.64 0.18
C ALA A 372 4.08 -8.04 0.76
N GLY A 373 3.15 -8.20 1.71
CA GLY A 373 2.82 -9.49 2.33
C GLY A 373 2.35 -10.53 1.30
N THR A 374 1.41 -10.16 0.43
CA THR A 374 0.93 -11.08 -0.62
C THR A 374 1.98 -11.32 -1.71
N GLY A 375 2.86 -10.34 -2.00
CA GLY A 375 4.03 -10.53 -2.87
C GLY A 375 5.00 -11.58 -2.33
N CYS A 376 5.28 -11.55 -1.02
CA CYS A 376 6.05 -12.58 -0.32
C CYS A 376 5.38 -13.96 -0.46
N MET A 377 4.07 -14.07 -0.18
CA MET A 377 3.32 -15.31 -0.28
C MET A 377 3.41 -15.90 -1.71
N ALA A 378 3.15 -15.08 -2.74
CA ALA A 378 3.22 -15.53 -4.13
C ALA A 378 4.59 -16.06 -4.52
N ALA A 379 5.68 -15.43 -4.07
CA ALA A 379 7.03 -15.89 -4.36
C ALA A 379 7.37 -17.23 -3.69
N LEU A 380 6.93 -17.43 -2.44
CA LEU A 380 7.12 -18.70 -1.72
C LEU A 380 6.34 -19.85 -2.36
N GLU A 381 5.12 -19.58 -2.85
CA GLU A 381 4.34 -20.58 -3.58
C GLU A 381 4.92 -20.90 -4.96
N VAL A 382 5.53 -19.91 -5.64
CA VAL A 382 6.30 -20.15 -6.87
C VAL A 382 7.50 -21.05 -6.61
N GLU A 383 8.27 -20.79 -5.55
CA GLU A 383 9.42 -21.61 -5.16
C GLU A 383 9.01 -23.08 -4.98
N LYS A 384 7.99 -23.30 -4.14
CA LYS A 384 7.44 -24.63 -3.88
C LYS A 384 6.93 -25.32 -5.16
N TYR A 385 6.18 -24.60 -6.00
CA TYR A 385 5.70 -25.13 -7.27
C TYR A 385 6.84 -25.59 -8.19
N LEU A 386 7.92 -24.81 -8.30
CA LEU A 386 9.06 -25.15 -9.15
C LEU A 386 9.86 -26.33 -8.58
N GLU A 387 10.00 -26.43 -7.26
CA GLU A 387 10.61 -27.61 -6.60
C GLU A 387 9.83 -28.90 -6.91
N GLU A 388 8.49 -28.85 -6.84
CA GLU A 388 7.60 -29.97 -7.19
C GLU A 388 7.74 -30.37 -8.68
N GLN A 389 8.13 -29.45 -9.56
CA GLN A 389 8.43 -29.70 -10.97
C GLN A 389 9.86 -30.20 -11.22
N GLY A 390 10.65 -30.43 -10.17
CA GLY A 390 11.98 -31.00 -10.26
C GLY A 390 13.09 -29.97 -10.55
N ARG A 391 12.90 -28.75 -10.12
CA ARG A 391 13.87 -27.66 -10.27
C ARG A 391 14.37 -27.08 -8.94
#